data_7ea6092a029599d09205904625636604
#
_entry.id   7ea6092a029599d09205904625636604
#
_cell.length_a   1.000
_cell.length_b   1.000
_cell.length_c   1.000
_cell.angle_alpha   90.00
_cell.angle_beta   90.00
_cell.angle_gamma   90.00
#
_symmetry.space_group_name_H-M   'P 1'
#
loop_
_entity.id
_entity.type
_entity.pdbx_description
1 polymer ?
#
loop_
_entity_poly.entity_id
_entity_poly.type
_entity_poly.pdbx_seq_one_letter_code
_entity_poly.pdbx_strand_id
1 'polypeptide(L)'
;MSDVKNTIVNGKAVLGIEFGSTRIKAVLIGEDNTPIASGAHDWENRLENGIWTYSLEDIWTGLQDCYKKMTEDVQAQYGVKVEKLGAIGFSAMMHGYLAFNKDGELLVPFRTWRNTITQEASEALTEAFQFHIPQRWSIAHLYQAILNGEEHVKDVDFFTTLDGYIHWQLTGEKVLGVGSASGMFPIDSDTKDYYTSMIAKFDELAAAKGMPWKVENLLPKVLLAGDNAGLLTAEGAKKLDPTGTLQPGCPLCPPEGDAGTGMAATNSVKQRTGNVSAGTSVFAMIVLEKALKEVHEEIDMVTTPSGD
;
A
#
# COMPACT_ATOMS: atom_id res chain seq x y z
N MET A 1 -31.01 -8.82 -12.79
CA MET A 1 -30.55 -7.72 -13.68
C MET A 1 -31.04 -6.34 -13.24
N SER A 2 -32.34 -6.13 -12.90
CA SER A 2 -32.81 -4.82 -12.43
C SER A 2 -32.15 -4.36 -11.12
N ASP A 3 -31.87 -5.27 -10.23
CA ASP A 3 -31.30 -5.00 -8.89
C ASP A 3 -29.84 -4.55 -8.96
N VAL A 4 -28.99 -5.26 -9.71
CA VAL A 4 -27.58 -4.90 -9.95
C VAL A 4 -27.47 -3.53 -10.65
N LYS A 5 -28.31 -3.28 -11.67
CA LYS A 5 -28.36 -2.00 -12.35
C LYS A 5 -28.70 -0.85 -11.40
N ASN A 6 -29.65 -1.06 -10.50
CA ASN A 6 -30.01 -0.08 -9.48
C ASN A 6 -28.87 0.16 -8.47
N THR A 7 -28.16 -0.89 -8.06
CA THR A 7 -26.97 -0.79 -7.21
C THR A 7 -25.91 0.11 -7.84
N ILE A 8 -25.63 -0.07 -9.14
CA ILE A 8 -24.65 0.76 -9.88
C ILE A 8 -25.13 2.22 -9.98
N VAL A 9 -26.34 2.44 -10.50
CA VAL A 9 -26.87 3.79 -10.76
C VAL A 9 -27.02 4.60 -9.46
N ASN A 10 -27.36 3.96 -8.36
CA ASN A 10 -27.48 4.60 -7.05
C ASN A 10 -26.15 4.79 -6.33
N GLY A 11 -25.01 4.41 -6.92
CA GLY A 11 -23.67 4.56 -6.33
C GLY A 11 -23.46 3.71 -5.08
N LYS A 12 -24.06 2.52 -5.03
CA LYS A 12 -23.92 1.57 -3.92
C LYS A 12 -22.88 0.47 -4.19
N ALA A 13 -22.46 0.34 -5.45
CA ALA A 13 -21.42 -0.62 -5.82
C ALA A 13 -20.06 -0.19 -5.27
N VAL A 14 -19.28 -1.15 -4.81
CA VAL A 14 -17.94 -0.92 -4.21
C VAL A 14 -16.86 -1.40 -5.17
N LEU A 15 -15.82 -0.61 -5.33
CA LEU A 15 -14.69 -0.88 -6.20
C LEU A 15 -13.48 -1.32 -5.40
N GLY A 16 -12.98 -2.53 -5.64
CA GLY A 16 -11.69 -3.02 -5.18
C GLY A 16 -10.65 -2.99 -6.30
N ILE A 17 -9.47 -2.48 -6.03
CA ILE A 17 -8.36 -2.46 -7.00
C ILE A 17 -7.10 -3.06 -6.35
N GLU A 18 -6.49 -4.04 -7.03
CA GLU A 18 -5.26 -4.70 -6.63
C GLU A 18 -4.12 -4.38 -7.60
N PHE A 19 -3.01 -3.90 -7.07
CA PHE A 19 -1.74 -3.75 -7.79
C PHE A 19 -0.82 -4.95 -7.52
N GLY A 20 -1.04 -6.04 -8.22
CA GLY A 20 -0.14 -7.19 -8.18
C GLY A 20 1.13 -6.96 -9.00
N SER A 21 2.17 -7.79 -8.83
CA SER A 21 3.48 -7.61 -9.48
C SER A 21 3.46 -7.71 -11.01
N THR A 22 2.47 -8.38 -11.58
CA THR A 22 2.36 -8.60 -13.04
C THR A 22 1.05 -8.11 -13.63
N ARG A 23 0.09 -7.73 -12.77
CA ARG A 23 -1.25 -7.35 -13.22
C ARG A 23 -1.92 -6.42 -12.21
N ILE A 24 -2.55 -5.37 -12.71
CA ILE A 24 -3.51 -4.55 -11.96
C ILE A 24 -4.90 -5.10 -12.24
N LYS A 25 -5.71 -5.27 -11.21
CA LYS A 25 -7.08 -5.78 -11.34
C LYS A 25 -8.07 -4.84 -10.65
N ALA A 26 -9.20 -4.60 -11.28
CA ALA A 26 -10.33 -3.90 -10.70
C ALA A 26 -11.54 -4.82 -10.67
N VAL A 27 -12.24 -4.88 -9.56
CA VAL A 27 -13.50 -5.63 -9.40
C VAL A 27 -14.53 -4.73 -8.77
N LEU A 28 -15.65 -4.59 -9.45
CA LEU A 28 -16.84 -3.93 -8.91
C LEU A 28 -17.73 -4.98 -8.27
N ILE A 29 -18.15 -4.77 -7.03
CA ILE A 29 -19.00 -5.70 -6.27
C ILE A 29 -20.33 -5.03 -5.86
N GLY A 30 -21.36 -5.85 -5.70
CA GLY A 30 -22.68 -5.44 -5.22
C GLY A 30 -22.78 -5.41 -3.69
N GLU A 31 -23.97 -5.05 -3.19
CA GLU A 31 -24.29 -5.00 -1.76
C GLU A 31 -24.19 -6.38 -1.08
N ASP A 32 -24.26 -7.46 -1.84
CA ASP A 32 -24.11 -8.85 -1.39
C ASP A 32 -22.69 -9.41 -1.57
N ASN A 33 -21.72 -8.54 -1.89
CA ASN A 33 -20.33 -8.86 -2.22
C ASN A 33 -20.16 -9.73 -3.49
N THR A 34 -21.17 -9.86 -4.32
CA THR A 34 -21.08 -10.56 -5.59
C THR A 34 -20.37 -9.70 -6.63
N PRO A 35 -19.37 -10.24 -7.38
CA PRO A 35 -18.75 -9.51 -8.48
C PRO A 35 -19.78 -9.12 -9.55
N ILE A 36 -19.74 -7.84 -9.94
CA ILE A 36 -20.60 -7.25 -10.97
C ILE A 36 -19.86 -7.16 -12.30
N ALA A 37 -18.66 -6.60 -12.26
CA ALA A 37 -17.81 -6.38 -13.42
C ALA A 37 -16.34 -6.36 -13.02
N SER A 38 -15.46 -6.53 -14.00
CA SER A 38 -14.03 -6.50 -13.75
C SER A 38 -13.24 -5.88 -14.90
N GLY A 39 -12.03 -5.43 -14.59
CA GLY A 39 -11.04 -4.99 -15.55
C GLY A 39 -9.65 -5.41 -15.12
N ALA A 40 -8.75 -5.54 -16.07
CA ALA A 40 -7.36 -5.88 -15.78
C ALA A 40 -6.39 -5.23 -16.77
N HIS A 41 -5.18 -4.95 -16.27
CA HIS A 41 -4.07 -4.43 -17.04
C HIS A 41 -2.81 -5.22 -16.69
N ASP A 42 -2.18 -5.83 -17.68
CA ASP A 42 -0.90 -6.51 -17.49
C ASP A 42 0.24 -5.49 -17.55
N TRP A 43 1.15 -5.54 -16.60
CA TRP A 43 2.31 -4.67 -16.53
C TRP A 43 3.55 -5.43 -16.07
N GLU A 44 4.70 -4.79 -16.11
CA GLU A 44 5.98 -5.46 -15.85
C GLU A 44 6.85 -4.65 -14.89
N ASN A 45 7.42 -5.35 -13.91
CA ASN A 45 8.48 -4.81 -13.06
C ASN A 45 9.80 -4.82 -13.83
N ARG A 46 10.37 -3.65 -14.10
CA ARG A 46 11.59 -3.50 -14.90
C ARG A 46 12.82 -3.33 -14.02
N LEU A 47 13.95 -3.86 -14.50
CA LEU A 47 15.24 -3.61 -13.90
C LEU A 47 15.92 -2.46 -14.65
N GLU A 48 15.94 -1.28 -14.04
CA GLU A 48 16.53 -0.08 -14.61
C GLU A 48 17.69 0.41 -13.74
N ASN A 49 18.90 0.50 -14.31
CA ASN A 49 20.11 0.89 -13.59
C ASN A 49 20.37 0.11 -12.29
N GLY A 50 20.02 -1.17 -12.27
CA GLY A 50 20.17 -2.04 -11.10
C GLY A 50 19.03 -1.95 -10.08
N ILE A 51 17.98 -1.18 -10.37
CA ILE A 51 16.81 -1.00 -9.51
C ILE A 51 15.58 -1.65 -10.14
N TRP A 52 14.92 -2.55 -9.42
CA TRP A 52 13.61 -3.06 -9.79
C TRP A 52 12.56 -1.99 -9.52
N THR A 53 11.85 -1.55 -10.56
CA THR A 53 10.98 -0.37 -10.52
C THR A 53 9.75 -0.51 -11.41
N TYR A 54 8.76 0.35 -11.16
CA TYR A 54 7.69 0.78 -12.07
C TYR A 54 7.77 2.30 -12.15
N SER A 55 7.54 2.88 -13.33
CA SER A 55 7.42 4.34 -13.43
C SER A 55 6.06 4.81 -12.89
N LEU A 56 5.98 6.07 -12.46
CA LEU A 56 4.70 6.67 -12.08
C LEU A 56 3.72 6.70 -13.27
N GLU A 57 4.22 6.84 -14.48
CA GLU A 57 3.42 6.79 -15.71
C GLU A 57 2.79 5.41 -15.91
N ASP A 58 3.56 4.32 -15.73
CA ASP A 58 3.03 2.95 -15.84
C ASP A 58 1.95 2.69 -14.78
N ILE A 59 2.15 3.18 -13.55
CA ILE A 59 1.18 3.05 -12.46
C ILE A 59 -0.15 3.68 -12.86
N TRP A 60 -0.13 4.94 -13.32
CA TRP A 60 -1.36 5.65 -13.67
C TRP A 60 -1.99 5.15 -14.96
N THR A 61 -1.20 4.87 -15.99
CA THR A 61 -1.70 4.29 -17.25
C THR A 61 -2.37 2.94 -16.99
N GLY A 62 -1.73 2.10 -16.19
CA GLY A 62 -2.27 0.78 -15.85
C GLY A 62 -3.54 0.86 -15.01
N LEU A 63 -3.59 1.75 -14.02
CA LEU A 63 -4.79 1.98 -13.21
C LEU A 63 -5.96 2.48 -14.06
N GLN A 64 -5.73 3.48 -14.90
CA GLN A 64 -6.76 4.05 -15.78
C GLN A 64 -7.28 3.04 -16.80
N ASP A 65 -6.41 2.25 -17.41
CA ASP A 65 -6.81 1.18 -18.35
C ASP A 65 -7.62 0.09 -17.64
N CYS A 66 -7.18 -0.31 -16.46
CA CYS A 66 -7.89 -1.30 -15.63
C CYS A 66 -9.29 -0.81 -15.25
N TYR A 67 -9.41 0.43 -14.76
CA TYR A 67 -10.69 1.08 -14.43
C TYR A 67 -11.60 1.21 -15.66
N LYS A 68 -11.06 1.69 -16.78
CA LYS A 68 -11.78 1.81 -18.05
C LYS A 68 -12.38 0.48 -18.49
N LYS A 69 -11.59 -0.60 -18.51
CA LYS A 69 -12.06 -1.95 -18.89
C LYS A 69 -13.20 -2.41 -17.96
N MET A 70 -13.10 -2.15 -16.66
CA MET A 70 -14.17 -2.47 -15.71
C MET A 70 -15.46 -1.68 -16.05
N THR A 71 -15.37 -0.40 -16.37
CA THR A 71 -16.55 0.42 -16.74
C THR A 71 -17.13 0.02 -18.10
N GLU A 72 -16.29 -0.39 -19.05
CA GLU A 72 -16.73 -0.96 -20.33
C GLU A 72 -17.48 -2.29 -20.14
N ASP A 73 -17.01 -3.13 -19.20
CA ASP A 73 -17.70 -4.38 -18.83
C ASP A 73 -19.06 -4.10 -18.19
N VAL A 74 -19.18 -3.10 -17.31
CA VAL A 74 -20.46 -2.61 -16.77
C VAL A 74 -21.38 -2.16 -17.90
N GLN A 75 -20.87 -1.37 -18.83
CA GLN A 75 -21.67 -0.86 -19.94
C GLN A 75 -22.18 -1.99 -20.85
N ALA A 76 -21.33 -2.99 -21.11
CA ALA A 76 -21.68 -4.13 -21.96
C ALA A 76 -22.74 -5.03 -21.31
N GLN A 77 -22.62 -5.28 -20.00
CA GLN A 77 -23.52 -6.20 -19.29
C GLN A 77 -24.86 -5.55 -18.88
N TYR A 78 -24.80 -4.27 -18.44
CA TYR A 78 -25.95 -3.61 -17.78
C TYR A 78 -26.46 -2.39 -18.54
N GLY A 79 -25.73 -1.87 -19.54
CA GLY A 79 -26.15 -0.70 -20.34
C GLY A 79 -26.18 0.61 -19.53
N VAL A 80 -25.35 0.74 -18.47
CA VAL A 80 -25.26 1.92 -17.61
C VAL A 80 -23.81 2.34 -17.41
N LYS A 81 -23.61 3.60 -17.03
CA LYS A 81 -22.29 4.14 -16.65
C LYS A 81 -22.08 4.07 -15.14
N VAL A 82 -20.83 4.01 -14.72
CA VAL A 82 -20.42 4.12 -13.32
C VAL A 82 -20.14 5.60 -13.04
N GLU A 83 -21.14 6.32 -12.57
CA GLU A 83 -21.02 7.74 -12.23
C GLU A 83 -20.68 7.96 -10.75
N LYS A 84 -21.07 7.03 -9.88
CA LYS A 84 -20.86 7.07 -8.43
C LYS A 84 -20.46 5.69 -7.92
N LEU A 85 -19.68 5.69 -6.85
CA LEU A 85 -19.29 4.49 -6.12
C LEU A 85 -19.68 4.61 -4.64
N GLY A 86 -19.99 3.48 -4.01
CA GLY A 86 -20.25 3.41 -2.58
C GLY A 86 -18.99 3.52 -1.74
N ALA A 87 -17.90 2.91 -2.20
CA ALA A 87 -16.57 3.04 -1.64
C ALA A 87 -15.51 2.56 -2.65
N ILE A 88 -14.25 2.91 -2.39
CA ILE A 88 -13.08 2.38 -3.11
C ILE A 88 -12.09 1.81 -2.10
N GLY A 89 -11.53 0.63 -2.38
CA GLY A 89 -10.43 0.04 -1.61
C GLY A 89 -9.24 -0.32 -2.51
N PHE A 90 -8.03 -0.09 -2.01
CA PHE A 90 -6.80 -0.45 -2.69
C PHE A 90 -6.04 -1.53 -1.92
N SER A 91 -5.55 -2.50 -2.68
CA SER A 91 -4.56 -3.48 -2.27
C SER A 91 -3.36 -3.37 -3.21
N ALA A 92 -2.14 -3.41 -2.69
CA ALA A 92 -0.95 -3.42 -3.53
C ALA A 92 0.11 -4.36 -2.99
N MET A 93 1.08 -4.73 -3.84
CA MET A 93 2.29 -5.37 -3.37
C MET A 93 2.88 -4.59 -2.21
N MET A 94 3.19 -5.29 -1.13
CA MET A 94 3.73 -4.69 0.09
C MET A 94 5.13 -4.12 -0.11
N HIS A 95 5.55 -3.30 0.85
CA HIS A 95 6.89 -2.76 0.96
C HIS A 95 7.26 -1.79 -0.17
N GLY A 96 8.57 -1.57 -0.33
CA GLY A 96 9.10 -0.65 -1.32
C GLY A 96 9.27 0.76 -0.81
N TYR A 97 9.80 1.63 -1.66
CA TYR A 97 10.22 2.96 -1.26
C TYR A 97 9.87 3.98 -2.35
N LEU A 98 8.86 4.78 -2.09
CA LEU A 98 8.45 5.95 -2.86
C LEU A 98 8.69 7.18 -1.97
N ALA A 99 9.71 7.98 -2.27
CA ALA A 99 10.10 9.14 -1.49
C ALA A 99 9.85 10.44 -2.24
N PHE A 100 9.22 11.39 -1.57
CA PHE A 100 8.76 12.65 -2.14
C PHE A 100 9.33 13.83 -1.37
N ASN A 101 9.58 14.94 -2.09
CA ASN A 101 9.90 16.21 -1.50
C ASN A 101 8.62 16.95 -1.02
N LYS A 102 8.81 18.14 -0.42
CA LYS A 102 7.70 18.99 0.06
C LYS A 102 6.72 19.43 -1.04
N ASP A 103 7.16 19.42 -2.29
CA ASP A 103 6.34 19.81 -3.44
C ASP A 103 5.61 18.60 -4.05
N GLY A 104 5.79 17.40 -3.47
CA GLY A 104 5.16 16.15 -3.89
C GLY A 104 5.83 15.52 -5.12
N GLU A 105 7.05 15.90 -5.43
CA GLU A 105 7.82 15.32 -6.53
C GLU A 105 8.58 14.08 -6.07
N LEU A 106 8.56 13.03 -6.87
CA LEU A 106 9.31 11.80 -6.61
C LEU A 106 10.82 12.07 -6.72
N LEU A 107 11.55 11.81 -5.65
CA LEU A 107 12.97 12.12 -5.53
C LEU A 107 13.88 11.11 -6.21
N VAL A 108 13.51 9.85 -6.21
CA VAL A 108 14.26 8.73 -6.81
C VAL A 108 13.28 7.73 -7.44
N PRO A 109 13.70 6.90 -8.40
CA PRO A 109 12.85 5.83 -8.93
C PRO A 109 12.26 4.97 -7.83
N PHE A 110 11.00 4.54 -8.00
CA PHE A 110 10.33 3.62 -7.07
C PHE A 110 11.17 2.36 -6.88
N ARG A 111 11.59 2.06 -5.65
CA ARG A 111 12.32 0.83 -5.30
C ARG A 111 11.31 -0.19 -4.80
N THR A 112 11.02 -1.21 -5.60
CA THR A 112 10.02 -2.24 -5.26
C THR A 112 10.55 -3.25 -4.25
N TRP A 113 9.66 -4.10 -3.71
CA TRP A 113 10.00 -5.21 -2.81
C TRP A 113 11.04 -6.19 -3.34
N ARG A 114 11.27 -6.22 -4.67
CA ARG A 114 12.25 -7.12 -5.31
C ARG A 114 13.70 -6.69 -5.13
N ASN A 115 13.92 -5.45 -4.67
CA ASN A 115 15.28 -4.95 -4.45
C ASN A 115 15.88 -5.54 -3.19
N THR A 116 17.06 -6.14 -3.33
CA THR A 116 17.88 -6.71 -2.23
C THR A 116 19.19 -5.91 -2.07
N ILE A 117 19.09 -4.58 -2.10
CA ILE A 117 20.22 -3.64 -2.12
C ILE A 117 20.43 -2.94 -0.77
N THR A 118 19.79 -3.42 0.29
CA THR A 118 19.71 -2.74 1.60
C THR A 118 20.21 -3.63 2.74
N GLN A 119 21.15 -4.53 2.46
CA GLN A 119 21.63 -5.50 3.46
C GLN A 119 22.27 -4.80 4.66
N GLU A 120 23.15 -3.83 4.45
CA GLU A 120 23.83 -3.10 5.54
C GLU A 120 22.83 -2.38 6.44
N ALA A 121 21.84 -1.72 5.86
CA ALA A 121 20.77 -1.06 6.60
C ALA A 121 19.87 -2.05 7.36
N SER A 122 19.53 -3.17 6.73
CA SER A 122 18.72 -4.24 7.32
C SER A 122 19.39 -4.80 8.58
N GLU A 123 20.69 -5.15 8.50
CA GLU A 123 21.49 -5.66 9.62
C GLU A 123 21.60 -4.61 10.74
N ALA A 124 21.98 -3.38 10.40
CA ALA A 124 22.13 -2.30 11.38
C ALA A 124 20.84 -1.94 12.12
N LEU A 125 19.72 -1.89 11.40
CA LEU A 125 18.40 -1.60 12.00
C LEU A 125 17.88 -2.79 12.82
N THR A 126 18.11 -4.02 12.38
CA THR A 126 17.76 -5.23 13.14
C THR A 126 18.50 -5.25 14.49
N GLU A 127 19.78 -4.95 14.49
CA GLU A 127 20.59 -4.84 15.71
C GLU A 127 20.09 -3.69 16.60
N ALA A 128 19.90 -2.50 16.04
CA ALA A 128 19.47 -1.33 16.80
C ALA A 128 18.08 -1.49 17.43
N PHE A 129 17.14 -2.08 16.70
CA PHE A 129 15.76 -2.22 17.15
C PHE A 129 15.51 -3.48 17.98
N GLN A 130 16.38 -4.48 17.89
CA GLN A 130 16.15 -5.84 18.38
C GLN A 130 14.84 -6.41 17.81
N PHE A 131 14.61 -6.12 16.53
CA PHE A 131 13.45 -6.49 15.73
C PHE A 131 13.91 -6.74 14.30
N HIS A 132 13.52 -7.85 13.69
CA HIS A 132 13.95 -8.16 12.33
C HIS A 132 13.42 -7.12 11.32
N ILE A 133 14.32 -6.47 10.60
CA ILE A 133 14.02 -5.50 9.54
C ILE A 133 14.46 -6.10 8.20
N PRO A 134 13.55 -6.68 7.43
CA PRO A 134 13.87 -7.25 6.12
C PRO A 134 14.37 -6.20 5.12
N GLN A 135 15.22 -6.61 4.19
CA GLN A 135 15.81 -5.71 3.18
C GLN A 135 14.76 -4.97 2.32
N ARG A 136 13.58 -5.58 2.11
CA ARG A 136 12.52 -5.01 1.27
C ARG A 136 11.69 -3.91 1.95
N TRP A 137 11.83 -3.71 3.26
CA TRP A 137 11.07 -2.71 4.00
C TRP A 137 11.47 -1.29 3.65
N SER A 138 10.49 -0.38 3.66
CA SER A 138 10.71 1.03 3.28
C SER A 138 11.77 1.71 4.12
N ILE A 139 11.80 1.41 5.44
CA ILE A 139 12.80 1.99 6.35
C ILE A 139 14.22 1.50 6.07
N ALA A 140 14.38 0.24 5.62
CA ALA A 140 15.68 -0.28 5.21
C ALA A 140 16.19 0.45 3.95
N HIS A 141 15.31 0.77 3.00
CA HIS A 141 15.66 1.56 1.82
C HIS A 141 16.05 2.99 2.17
N LEU A 142 15.31 3.65 3.06
CA LEU A 142 15.65 5.01 3.51
C LEU A 142 17.01 5.01 4.23
N TYR A 143 17.23 4.07 5.15
CA TYR A 143 18.49 4.02 5.89
C TYR A 143 19.67 3.64 5.01
N GLN A 144 19.51 2.73 4.05
CA GLN A 144 20.54 2.40 3.08
C GLN A 144 20.92 3.61 2.23
N ALA A 145 19.95 4.40 1.79
CA ALA A 145 20.20 5.63 1.05
C ALA A 145 21.00 6.64 1.90
N ILE A 146 20.74 6.72 3.21
CA ILE A 146 21.52 7.53 4.16
C ILE A 146 22.96 7.01 4.27
N LEU A 147 23.14 5.68 4.41
CA LEU A 147 24.48 5.06 4.50
C LEU A 147 25.29 5.28 3.21
N ASN A 148 24.63 5.19 2.07
CA ASN A 148 25.24 5.46 0.75
C ASN A 148 25.55 6.95 0.52
N GLY A 149 25.03 7.87 1.36
CA GLY A 149 25.18 9.32 1.14
C GLY A 149 24.42 9.83 -0.07
N GLU A 150 23.29 9.20 -0.42
CA GLU A 150 22.46 9.65 -1.53
C GLU A 150 21.89 11.06 -1.26
N GLU A 151 22.00 11.94 -2.24
CA GLU A 151 21.67 13.38 -2.06
C GLU A 151 20.22 13.62 -1.68
N HIS A 152 19.29 12.81 -2.22
CA HIS A 152 17.85 12.99 -2.02
C HIS A 152 17.38 12.84 -0.58
N VAL A 153 18.13 12.12 0.28
CA VAL A 153 17.68 11.80 1.65
C VAL A 153 17.42 13.02 2.52
N LYS A 154 18.08 14.15 2.23
CA LYS A 154 17.88 15.40 2.97
C LYS A 154 16.61 16.15 2.60
N ASP A 155 16.09 15.88 1.41
CA ASP A 155 14.92 16.55 0.83
C ASP A 155 13.64 15.72 0.99
N VAL A 156 13.72 14.54 1.62
CA VAL A 156 12.55 13.71 1.90
C VAL A 156 11.63 14.44 2.87
N ASP A 157 10.38 14.65 2.45
CA ASP A 157 9.28 15.20 3.26
C ASP A 157 8.23 14.12 3.58
N PHE A 158 8.13 13.13 2.70
CA PHE A 158 7.19 12.03 2.86
C PHE A 158 7.71 10.79 2.12
N PHE A 159 7.56 9.60 2.70
CA PHE A 159 7.77 8.37 1.95
C PHE A 159 6.66 7.35 2.27
N THR A 160 6.35 6.50 1.31
CA THR A 160 5.23 5.56 1.41
C THR A 160 5.42 4.35 0.49
N THR A 161 4.49 3.43 0.56
CA THR A 161 4.30 2.28 -0.34
C THR A 161 3.42 2.64 -1.53
N LEU A 162 3.25 1.71 -2.48
CA LEU A 162 2.46 1.96 -3.70
C LEU A 162 0.99 2.25 -3.39
N ASP A 163 0.36 1.48 -2.51
CA ASP A 163 -1.02 1.68 -2.07
C ASP A 163 -1.23 3.04 -1.40
N GLY A 164 -0.30 3.44 -0.52
CA GLY A 164 -0.31 4.75 0.12
C GLY A 164 -0.13 5.89 -0.87
N TYR A 165 0.74 5.74 -1.88
CA TYR A 165 0.91 6.73 -2.94
C TYR A 165 -0.37 6.93 -3.76
N ILE A 166 -1.01 5.85 -4.21
CA ILE A 166 -2.26 5.92 -4.98
C ILE A 166 -3.35 6.60 -4.14
N HIS A 167 -3.48 6.17 -2.90
CA HIS A 167 -4.47 6.71 -1.97
C HIS A 167 -4.29 8.22 -1.77
N TRP A 168 -3.05 8.65 -1.45
CA TRP A 168 -2.73 10.07 -1.28
C TRP A 168 -3.09 10.89 -2.53
N GLN A 169 -2.77 10.40 -3.72
CA GLN A 169 -3.07 11.10 -4.96
C GLN A 169 -4.57 11.22 -5.26
N LEU A 170 -5.39 10.32 -4.74
CA LEU A 170 -6.84 10.33 -4.96
C LEU A 170 -7.62 11.10 -3.89
N THR A 171 -7.09 11.17 -2.66
CA THR A 171 -7.78 11.76 -1.50
C THR A 171 -7.12 13.02 -0.97
N GLY A 172 -5.80 13.19 -1.19
CA GLY A 172 -4.97 14.18 -0.52
C GLY A 172 -4.47 13.73 0.87
N GLU A 173 -4.95 12.59 1.39
CA GLU A 173 -4.61 12.09 2.72
C GLU A 173 -3.36 11.19 2.69
N LYS A 174 -2.35 11.53 3.49
CA LYS A 174 -1.11 10.77 3.67
C LYS A 174 -1.31 9.71 4.77
N VAL A 175 -2.07 8.67 4.46
CA VAL A 175 -2.44 7.60 5.39
C VAL A 175 -2.10 6.24 4.83
N LEU A 176 -2.01 5.23 5.68
CA LEU A 176 -1.76 3.85 5.31
C LEU A 176 -2.50 2.91 6.26
N GLY A 177 -3.02 1.81 5.76
CA GLY A 177 -3.55 0.75 6.58
C GLY A 177 -2.44 0.10 7.42
N VAL A 178 -2.77 -0.32 8.63
CA VAL A 178 -1.80 -0.81 9.61
C VAL A 178 -1.00 -2.02 9.09
N GLY A 179 -1.63 -2.88 8.30
CA GLY A 179 -0.96 -4.03 7.69
C GLY A 179 0.13 -3.60 6.71
N SER A 180 -0.15 -2.64 5.83
CA SER A 180 0.85 -2.09 4.92
C SER A 180 1.92 -1.27 5.66
N ALA A 181 1.52 -0.46 6.64
CA ALA A 181 2.42 0.33 7.48
C ALA A 181 3.43 -0.53 8.23
N SER A 182 3.03 -1.73 8.67
CA SER A 182 3.91 -2.69 9.36
C SER A 182 5.04 -3.22 8.47
N GLY A 183 4.90 -3.13 7.15
CA GLY A 183 5.95 -3.43 6.18
C GLY A 183 6.81 -2.22 5.81
N MET A 184 6.53 -1.05 6.36
CA MET A 184 7.37 0.15 6.24
C MET A 184 8.27 0.33 7.46
N PHE A 185 7.66 0.28 8.64
CA PHE A 185 8.29 0.49 9.94
C PHE A 185 7.58 -0.39 10.98
N PRO A 186 8.26 -0.89 12.04
CA PRO A 186 7.65 -1.75 13.04
C PRO A 186 6.44 -1.13 13.73
N ILE A 187 5.35 -1.91 13.82
CA ILE A 187 4.11 -1.55 14.51
C ILE A 187 4.04 -2.22 15.88
N ASP A 188 3.68 -1.45 16.88
CA ASP A 188 3.33 -1.93 18.21
C ASP A 188 1.88 -2.42 18.19
N SER A 189 1.67 -3.72 18.39
CA SER A 189 0.33 -4.33 18.36
C SER A 189 -0.58 -3.87 19.51
N ASP A 190 -0.03 -3.34 20.59
CA ASP A 190 -0.82 -2.83 21.70
C ASP A 190 -1.40 -1.44 21.39
N THR A 191 -0.59 -0.55 20.81
CA THR A 191 -1.01 0.80 20.40
C THR A 191 -1.58 0.84 19.00
N LYS A 192 -1.27 -0.16 18.15
CA LYS A 192 -1.61 -0.24 16.71
C LYS A 192 -1.04 0.91 15.89
N ASP A 193 0.10 1.40 16.31
CA ASP A 193 0.85 2.48 15.70
C ASP A 193 2.35 2.17 15.74
N TYR A 194 3.17 2.99 15.13
CA TYR A 194 4.62 2.79 15.10
C TYR A 194 5.24 2.73 16.50
N TYR A 195 6.20 1.82 16.70
CA TYR A 195 6.95 1.76 17.97
C TYR A 195 7.70 3.05 18.24
N THR A 196 7.25 3.82 19.21
CA THR A 196 7.87 5.11 19.60
C THR A 196 9.33 4.98 20.02
N SER A 197 9.69 3.86 20.66
CA SER A 197 11.08 3.58 21.05
C SER A 197 11.99 3.33 19.84
N MET A 198 11.48 2.72 18.77
CA MET A 198 12.22 2.49 17.53
C MET A 198 12.31 3.76 16.68
N ILE A 199 11.24 4.57 16.67
CA ILE A 199 11.26 5.93 16.10
C ILE A 199 12.41 6.74 16.72
N ALA A 200 12.50 6.80 18.05
CA ALA A 200 13.56 7.52 18.74
C ALA A 200 14.96 7.00 18.37
N LYS A 201 15.15 5.68 18.33
CA LYS A 201 16.43 5.08 17.92
C LYS A 201 16.79 5.39 16.47
N PHE A 202 15.82 5.35 15.55
CA PHE A 202 16.06 5.71 14.16
C PHE A 202 16.45 7.18 14.04
N ASP A 203 15.77 8.07 14.74
CA ASP A 203 16.08 9.50 14.75
C ASP A 203 17.51 9.78 15.27
N GLU A 204 17.99 9.04 16.27
CA GLU A 204 19.37 9.13 16.74
C GLU A 204 20.37 8.71 15.64
N LEU A 205 20.11 7.59 14.96
CA LEU A 205 20.93 7.11 13.86
C LEU A 205 20.95 8.09 12.67
N ALA A 206 19.80 8.62 12.29
CA ALA A 206 19.66 9.59 11.21
C ALA A 206 20.34 10.93 11.55
N ALA A 207 20.16 11.44 12.78
CA ALA A 207 20.81 12.65 13.26
C ALA A 207 22.34 12.55 13.27
N ALA A 208 22.89 11.40 13.68
CA ALA A 208 24.33 11.11 13.62
C ALA A 208 24.89 11.16 12.18
N LYS A 209 24.03 10.97 11.17
CA LYS A 209 24.35 11.08 9.74
C LYS A 209 23.99 12.46 9.15
N GLY A 210 23.56 13.41 9.99
CA GLY A 210 23.25 14.79 9.60
C GLY A 210 21.91 14.97 8.87
N MET A 211 20.94 14.10 9.10
CA MET A 211 19.59 14.28 8.57
C MET A 211 18.87 15.41 9.31
N PRO A 212 18.17 16.32 8.60
CA PRO A 212 17.55 17.51 9.19
C PRO A 212 16.15 17.25 9.76
N TRP A 213 15.57 16.09 9.49
CA TRP A 213 14.19 15.71 9.81
C TRP A 213 14.13 14.60 10.88
N LYS A 214 12.95 14.37 11.39
CA LYS A 214 12.60 13.20 12.19
C LYS A 214 11.72 12.27 11.41
N VAL A 215 11.94 10.96 11.54
CA VAL A 215 11.24 9.95 10.74
C VAL A 215 9.74 9.94 10.97
N GLU A 216 9.27 10.25 12.18
CA GLU A 216 7.83 10.35 12.48
C GLU A 216 7.08 11.34 11.58
N ASN A 217 7.77 12.41 11.12
CA ASN A 217 7.18 13.42 10.25
C ASN A 217 7.14 12.99 8.79
N LEU A 218 7.87 11.96 8.43
CA LEU A 218 7.97 11.43 7.07
C LEU A 218 7.05 10.24 6.81
N LEU A 219 6.61 9.57 7.88
CA LEU A 219 5.77 8.37 7.81
C LEU A 219 4.29 8.74 7.58
N PRO A 220 3.52 7.91 6.85
CA PRO A 220 2.07 8.06 6.76
C PRO A 220 1.42 7.80 8.12
N LYS A 221 0.27 8.43 8.35
CA LYS A 221 -0.57 8.12 9.51
C LYS A 221 -1.15 6.71 9.39
N VAL A 222 -1.07 5.93 10.45
CA VAL A 222 -1.62 4.57 10.50
C VAL A 222 -3.13 4.59 10.75
N LEU A 223 -3.87 3.76 10.01
CA LEU A 223 -5.30 3.54 10.15
C LEU A 223 -5.61 2.05 10.23
N LEU A 224 -6.66 1.69 10.96
CA LEU A 224 -7.17 0.32 11.02
C LEU A 224 -8.22 0.07 9.93
N ALA A 225 -8.41 -1.19 9.57
CA ALA A 225 -9.49 -1.56 8.68
C ALA A 225 -10.84 -1.07 9.23
N GLY A 226 -11.58 -0.32 8.40
CA GLY A 226 -12.85 0.29 8.78
C GLY A 226 -12.76 1.75 9.22
N ASP A 227 -11.57 2.29 9.43
CA ASP A 227 -11.38 3.70 9.72
C ASP A 227 -11.67 4.56 8.48
N ASN A 228 -11.99 5.84 8.73
CA ASN A 228 -12.18 6.81 7.67
C ASN A 228 -10.82 7.26 7.10
N ALA A 229 -10.56 6.91 5.86
CA ALA A 229 -9.32 7.26 5.15
C ALA A 229 -9.48 8.43 4.16
N GLY A 230 -10.57 9.17 4.24
CA GLY A 230 -10.86 10.31 3.36
C GLY A 230 -11.82 9.99 2.24
N LEU A 231 -12.05 10.99 1.40
CA LEU A 231 -13.00 10.94 0.29
C LEU A 231 -12.27 11.14 -1.04
N LEU A 232 -12.79 10.53 -2.09
CA LEU A 232 -12.33 10.78 -3.45
C LEU A 232 -12.51 12.27 -3.79
N THR A 233 -11.42 12.96 -4.07
CA THR A 233 -11.43 14.37 -4.47
C THR A 233 -11.88 14.54 -5.94
N ALA A 234 -12.16 15.76 -6.35
CA ALA A 234 -12.48 16.06 -7.75
C ALA A 234 -11.28 15.79 -8.69
N GLU A 235 -10.09 16.15 -8.24
CA GLU A 235 -8.81 15.85 -8.93
C GLU A 235 -8.56 14.35 -8.97
N GLY A 236 -8.78 13.66 -7.84
CA GLY A 236 -8.64 12.20 -7.74
C GLY A 236 -9.59 11.46 -8.67
N ALA A 237 -10.87 11.87 -8.72
CA ALA A 237 -11.86 11.30 -9.61
C ALA A 237 -11.43 11.45 -11.09
N LYS A 238 -10.97 12.63 -11.47
CA LYS A 238 -10.48 12.91 -12.84
C LYS A 238 -9.19 12.15 -13.15
N LYS A 239 -8.35 11.92 -12.14
CA LYS A 239 -7.10 11.17 -12.29
C LYS A 239 -7.37 9.67 -12.46
N LEU A 240 -8.36 9.12 -11.76
CA LEU A 240 -8.79 7.73 -11.91
C LEU A 240 -9.57 7.53 -13.22
N ASP A 241 -10.51 8.43 -13.51
CA ASP A 241 -11.36 8.41 -14.71
C ASP A 241 -11.16 9.68 -15.55
N PRO A 242 -10.22 9.68 -16.51
CA PRO A 242 -9.99 10.82 -17.40
C PRO A 242 -11.18 11.21 -18.27
N THR A 243 -12.20 10.35 -18.40
CA THR A 243 -13.44 10.69 -19.13
C THR A 243 -14.30 11.71 -18.38
N GLY A 244 -14.07 11.86 -17.07
CA GLY A 244 -14.83 12.75 -16.21
C GLY A 244 -16.23 12.23 -15.88
N THR A 245 -16.50 10.95 -16.11
CA THR A 245 -17.80 10.33 -15.77
C THR A 245 -17.93 10.10 -14.26
N LEU A 246 -16.85 9.64 -13.61
CA LEU A 246 -16.85 9.38 -12.17
C LEU A 246 -16.91 10.68 -11.35
N GLN A 247 -17.90 10.75 -10.46
CA GLN A 247 -18.07 11.87 -9.54
C GLN A 247 -17.23 11.69 -8.26
N PRO A 248 -16.75 12.79 -7.66
CA PRO A 248 -16.05 12.74 -6.38
C PRO A 248 -17.00 12.45 -5.22
N GLY A 249 -16.42 12.21 -4.03
CA GLY A 249 -17.12 12.18 -2.75
C GLY A 249 -17.39 10.79 -2.18
N CYS A 250 -17.06 9.70 -2.88
CA CYS A 250 -17.15 8.38 -2.26
C CYS A 250 -16.00 8.19 -1.24
N PRO A 251 -16.25 7.47 -0.12
CA PRO A 251 -15.20 7.15 0.85
C PRO A 251 -14.18 6.16 0.28
N LEU A 252 -12.93 6.31 0.72
CA LEU A 252 -11.90 5.31 0.50
C LEU A 252 -11.61 4.56 1.80
N CYS A 253 -11.36 3.24 1.66
CA CYS A 253 -10.83 2.42 2.74
C CYS A 253 -9.36 2.76 2.99
N PRO A 254 -8.81 2.53 4.20
CA PRO A 254 -7.37 2.54 4.41
C PRO A 254 -6.68 1.63 3.38
N PRO A 255 -5.68 2.14 2.65
CA PRO A 255 -4.98 1.34 1.64
C PRO A 255 -4.11 0.28 2.32
N GLU A 256 -4.11 -0.95 1.80
CA GLU A 256 -3.48 -2.11 2.43
C GLU A 256 -2.57 -2.88 1.48
N GLY A 257 -1.64 -3.62 2.08
CA GLY A 257 -0.80 -4.56 1.37
C GLY A 257 -1.52 -5.84 0.96
N ASP A 258 -1.03 -6.49 -0.09
CA ASP A 258 -1.60 -7.72 -0.65
C ASP A 258 -1.61 -8.90 0.34
N ALA A 259 -0.62 -8.98 1.24
CA ALA A 259 -0.58 -9.99 2.29
C ALA A 259 -1.76 -9.84 3.27
N GLY A 260 -1.99 -8.63 3.79
CA GLY A 260 -3.09 -8.35 4.72
C GLY A 260 -4.47 -8.52 4.09
N THR A 261 -4.67 -8.00 2.88
CA THR A 261 -5.92 -8.20 2.14
C THR A 261 -6.17 -9.67 1.81
N GLY A 262 -5.13 -10.44 1.51
CA GLY A 262 -5.20 -11.89 1.33
C GLY A 262 -5.66 -12.62 2.59
N MET A 263 -5.18 -12.21 3.77
CA MET A 263 -5.67 -12.75 5.05
C MET A 263 -7.13 -12.39 5.31
N ALA A 264 -7.55 -11.17 5.01
CA ALA A 264 -8.95 -10.77 5.11
C ALA A 264 -9.84 -11.58 4.16
N ALA A 265 -9.42 -11.75 2.90
CA ALA A 265 -10.15 -12.52 1.88
C ALA A 265 -10.31 -14.00 2.25
N THR A 266 -9.37 -14.57 2.99
CA THR A 266 -9.41 -15.98 3.46
C THR A 266 -9.98 -16.13 4.87
N ASN A 267 -10.49 -15.06 5.47
CA ASN A 267 -11.00 -15.02 6.86
C ASN A 267 -9.98 -15.53 7.88
N SER A 268 -8.71 -15.18 7.72
CA SER A 268 -7.58 -15.65 8.53
C SER A 268 -6.89 -14.53 9.32
N VAL A 269 -7.66 -13.52 9.77
CA VAL A 269 -7.16 -12.37 10.54
C VAL A 269 -7.22 -12.57 12.07
N LYS A 270 -7.82 -13.66 12.55
CA LYS A 270 -7.91 -13.95 13.99
C LYS A 270 -6.66 -14.66 14.48
N GLN A 271 -6.33 -14.45 15.75
CA GLN A 271 -5.27 -15.21 16.43
C GLN A 271 -5.43 -16.72 16.20
N ARG A 272 -4.31 -17.43 15.98
CA ARG A 272 -4.22 -18.87 15.69
C ARG A 272 -4.84 -19.28 14.34
N THR A 273 -5.12 -18.33 13.48
CA THR A 273 -5.45 -18.59 12.07
C THR A 273 -4.32 -18.16 11.17
N GLY A 274 -4.37 -18.55 9.92
CA GLY A 274 -3.38 -18.17 8.93
C GLY A 274 -3.81 -18.60 7.55
N ASN A 275 -3.04 -18.17 6.55
CA ASN A 275 -3.22 -18.60 5.19
C ASN A 275 -1.88 -18.94 4.53
N VAL A 276 -1.96 -19.61 3.40
CA VAL A 276 -0.81 -19.87 2.53
C VAL A 276 -1.12 -19.26 1.16
N SER A 277 -0.28 -18.33 0.75
CA SER A 277 -0.27 -17.83 -0.62
C SER A 277 0.66 -18.72 -1.45
N ALA A 278 0.12 -19.38 -2.48
CA ALA A 278 0.85 -20.31 -3.33
C ALA A 278 0.75 -19.85 -4.79
N GLY A 279 1.83 -19.27 -5.27
CA GLY A 279 2.01 -18.82 -6.65
C GLY A 279 3.41 -19.16 -7.14
N THR A 280 4.06 -18.24 -7.83
CA THR A 280 5.49 -18.36 -8.21
C THR A 280 6.38 -18.49 -6.96
N SER A 281 6.04 -17.78 -5.90
CA SER A 281 6.58 -17.96 -4.55
C SER A 281 5.50 -18.53 -3.64
N VAL A 282 5.91 -19.17 -2.56
CA VAL A 282 5.01 -19.70 -1.54
C VAL A 282 5.41 -19.09 -0.20
N PHE A 283 4.46 -18.47 0.48
CA PHE A 283 4.65 -17.97 1.84
C PHE A 283 3.43 -18.26 2.71
N ALA A 284 3.67 -18.51 3.98
CA ALA A 284 2.64 -18.74 4.99
C ALA A 284 2.60 -17.56 5.95
N MET A 285 1.39 -17.13 6.31
CA MET A 285 1.14 -16.11 7.32
C MET A 285 0.33 -16.74 8.46
N ILE A 286 0.71 -16.41 9.68
CA ILE A 286 0.05 -16.94 10.90
C ILE A 286 -0.10 -15.78 11.87
N VAL A 287 -1.31 -15.58 12.39
CA VAL A 287 -1.58 -14.60 13.45
C VAL A 287 -1.20 -15.18 14.80
N LEU A 288 -0.19 -14.61 15.43
CA LEU A 288 0.32 -15.02 16.71
C LEU A 288 -0.56 -14.52 17.87
N GLU A 289 -0.58 -15.24 18.99
CA GLU A 289 -1.24 -14.81 20.23
C GLU A 289 -0.43 -13.81 21.04
N LYS A 290 0.89 -13.78 20.82
CA LYS A 290 1.86 -12.93 21.54
C LYS A 290 3.01 -12.59 20.61
N ALA A 291 3.63 -11.45 20.86
CA ALA A 291 4.88 -11.08 20.19
C ALA A 291 5.95 -12.14 20.39
N LEU A 292 6.84 -12.29 19.43
CA LEU A 292 8.03 -13.13 19.53
C LEU A 292 8.94 -12.61 20.67
N LYS A 293 9.56 -13.53 21.40
CA LYS A 293 10.43 -13.19 22.53
C LYS A 293 11.85 -12.85 22.09
N GLU A 294 12.26 -13.32 20.93
CA GLU A 294 13.59 -13.21 20.37
C GLU A 294 13.49 -12.78 18.91
N VAL A 295 14.56 -12.21 18.39
CA VAL A 295 14.68 -11.88 16.96
C VAL A 295 14.82 -13.18 16.17
N HIS A 296 14.00 -13.32 15.13
CA HIS A 296 14.04 -14.41 14.17
C HIS A 296 14.18 -13.82 12.78
N GLU A 297 15.38 -13.87 12.21
CA GLU A 297 15.69 -13.30 10.90
C GLU A 297 14.97 -14.01 9.74
N GLU A 298 14.50 -15.24 9.98
CA GLU A 298 13.72 -16.04 9.04
C GLU A 298 12.21 -15.70 9.04
N ILE A 299 11.75 -14.83 9.96
CA ILE A 299 10.34 -14.46 10.12
C ILE A 299 10.18 -12.95 9.93
N ASP A 300 9.30 -12.56 9.01
CA ASP A 300 8.86 -11.18 8.87
C ASP A 300 7.67 -10.90 9.78
N MET A 301 7.82 -9.95 10.69
CA MET A 301 6.78 -9.55 11.62
C MET A 301 5.98 -8.40 11.03
N VAL A 302 4.79 -8.71 10.53
CA VAL A 302 3.82 -7.72 10.01
C VAL A 302 2.49 -7.90 10.74
N THR A 303 1.62 -6.89 10.69
CA THR A 303 0.28 -6.97 11.29
C THR A 303 -0.78 -7.35 10.26
N THR A 304 -1.91 -7.84 10.75
CA THR A 304 -3.14 -7.94 9.95
C THR A 304 -3.75 -6.54 9.75
N PRO A 305 -4.73 -6.37 8.84
CA PRO A 305 -5.45 -5.09 8.69
C PRO A 305 -6.21 -4.63 9.95
N SER A 306 -6.41 -5.51 10.93
CA SER A 306 -6.98 -5.17 12.25
C SER A 306 -5.93 -4.77 13.30
N GLY A 307 -4.65 -4.88 12.97
CA GLY A 307 -3.54 -4.53 13.85
C GLY A 307 -3.12 -5.63 14.83
N ASP A 308 -3.49 -6.88 14.55
CA ASP A 308 -3.05 -8.05 15.33
C ASP A 308 -1.84 -8.72 14.68
#